data_485bd99945a1e16b5be87f2249007205
#
_entry.id   485bd99945a1e16b5be87f2249007205
#
_cell.length_a   1.000
_cell.length_b   1.000
_cell.length_c   1.000
_cell.angle_alpha   90.00
_cell.angle_beta   90.00
_cell.angle_gamma   90.00
#
_symmetry.space_group_name_H-M   'P 1'
#
loop_
_entity.id
_entity.type
_entity.pdbx_description
1 polymer ?
#
loop_
_entity_poly.entity_id
_entity_poly.type
_entity_poly.pdbx_seq_one_letter_code
_entity_poly.pdbx_strand_id
1 'polypeptide(L)'
;MTSSLTPDIIDEINVRLQAANTLFNTAHPGESPERQPVHTVYGGAHIFQSGSAKKMGTAALNHLKAYAPNFVDFAKALELKGHEHIPDSKEGISTLEDQLEKDPDAVQKSSEAAFFAYTVYQRVLEKLVREPVEDFRIDFEDGYGNRPDKEEDMHAVSAADEVAKGMIENSLPPFIGIRIKPLTEEQKNRSIRTLDLFITSLLKKTTGKLPDNFVVT
;
A
#
# COMPACT_ATOMS: atom_id res chain seq x y z
N MET A 1 58.27 -13.10 5.93
CA MET A 1 57.44 -11.91 6.13
C MET A 1 57.13 -11.85 7.63
N THR A 2 57.48 -10.75 8.29
CA THR A 2 57.16 -10.53 9.74
C THR A 2 55.92 -9.66 9.82
N SER A 3 54.88 -10.15 10.51
CA SER A 3 53.70 -9.34 10.84
C SER A 3 54.05 -8.46 12.04
N SER A 4 53.62 -7.23 12.02
CA SER A 4 53.73 -6.30 13.15
C SER A 4 52.62 -6.50 14.20
N LEU A 5 51.56 -7.25 13.84
CA LEU A 5 50.44 -7.54 14.73
C LEU A 5 50.66 -8.90 15.38
N THR A 6 50.68 -8.94 16.70
CA THR A 6 50.68 -10.18 17.46
C THR A 6 49.24 -10.71 17.58
N PRO A 7 49.04 -12.03 17.86
CA PRO A 7 47.71 -12.59 18.08
C PRO A 7 46.91 -11.81 19.14
N ASP A 8 47.51 -11.45 20.25
CA ASP A 8 46.84 -10.72 21.34
C ASP A 8 46.33 -9.33 20.90
N ILE A 9 47.11 -8.61 20.10
CA ILE A 9 46.69 -7.31 19.53
C ILE A 9 45.53 -7.51 18.56
N ILE A 10 45.57 -8.55 17.75
CA ILE A 10 44.45 -8.90 16.83
C ILE A 10 43.18 -9.22 17.61
N ASP A 11 43.28 -9.98 18.68
CA ASP A 11 42.14 -10.33 19.52
C ASP A 11 41.52 -9.12 20.21
N GLU A 12 42.35 -8.20 20.73
CA GLU A 12 41.86 -6.95 21.31
C GLU A 12 41.13 -6.06 20.28
N ILE A 13 41.66 -5.95 19.07
CA ILE A 13 40.99 -5.23 17.97
C ILE A 13 39.68 -5.90 17.62
N ASN A 14 39.64 -7.22 17.50
CA ASN A 14 38.43 -7.97 17.16
C ASN A 14 37.31 -7.79 18.20
N VAL A 15 37.64 -7.81 19.48
CA VAL A 15 36.67 -7.56 20.55
C VAL A 15 36.05 -6.15 20.41
N ARG A 16 36.87 -5.13 20.15
CA ARG A 16 36.39 -3.76 19.97
C ARG A 16 35.52 -3.64 18.72
N LEU A 17 35.94 -4.25 17.61
CA LEU A 17 35.17 -4.25 16.36
C LEU A 17 33.83 -4.98 16.52
N GLN A 18 33.82 -6.11 17.20
CA GLN A 18 32.59 -6.85 17.46
C GLN A 18 31.58 -6.02 18.26
N ALA A 19 32.05 -5.34 19.32
CA ALA A 19 31.20 -4.47 20.11
C ALA A 19 30.63 -3.30 19.26
N ALA A 20 31.49 -2.65 18.47
CA ALA A 20 31.05 -1.56 17.57
C ALA A 20 30.06 -2.04 16.50
N ASN A 21 30.32 -3.19 15.88
CA ASN A 21 29.43 -3.77 14.86
C ASN A 21 28.08 -4.19 15.46
N THR A 22 28.09 -4.72 16.68
CA THR A 22 26.84 -5.07 17.39
C THR A 22 25.99 -3.84 17.65
N LEU A 23 26.58 -2.75 18.14
CA LEU A 23 25.89 -1.47 18.34
C LEU A 23 25.35 -0.90 17.02
N PHE A 24 26.18 -0.93 15.97
CA PHE A 24 25.78 -0.46 14.65
C PHE A 24 24.58 -1.27 14.11
N ASN A 25 24.65 -2.60 14.13
CA ASN A 25 23.58 -3.45 13.63
C ASN A 25 22.28 -3.31 14.45
N THR A 26 22.39 -3.03 15.75
CA THR A 26 21.23 -2.76 16.61
C THR A 26 20.59 -1.40 16.27
N ALA A 27 21.41 -0.38 16.00
CA ALA A 27 20.93 0.95 15.63
C ALA A 27 20.43 1.01 14.18
N HIS A 28 20.95 0.14 13.31
CA HIS A 28 20.63 0.07 11.88
C HIS A 28 20.26 -1.35 11.47
N PRO A 29 19.08 -1.84 11.88
CA PRO A 29 18.67 -3.25 11.65
C PRO A 29 18.39 -3.59 10.19
N GLY A 30 18.46 -2.60 9.29
CA GLY A 30 18.08 -2.76 7.89
C GLY A 30 16.57 -2.65 7.66
N GLU A 31 16.13 -3.06 6.47
CA GLU A 31 14.72 -3.06 6.11
C GLU A 31 13.96 -4.17 6.86
N SER A 32 12.72 -3.86 7.27
CA SER A 32 11.85 -4.86 7.89
C SER A 32 11.50 -5.95 6.87
N PRO A 33 11.52 -7.25 7.24
CA PRO A 33 11.01 -8.33 6.41
C PRO A 33 9.47 -8.34 6.35
N GLU A 34 8.80 -7.51 7.14
CA GLU A 34 7.35 -7.38 7.13
C GLU A 34 6.84 -6.89 5.78
N ARG A 35 5.59 -7.20 5.48
CA ARG A 35 4.94 -6.72 4.26
C ARG A 35 5.03 -5.20 4.16
N GLN A 36 5.43 -4.72 2.97
CA GLN A 36 5.41 -3.31 2.60
C GLN A 36 4.34 -3.06 1.53
N PRO A 37 3.68 -1.89 1.51
CA PRO A 37 2.74 -1.56 0.45
C PRO A 37 3.49 -1.30 -0.87
N VAL A 38 2.92 -1.76 -1.99
CA VAL A 38 3.49 -1.50 -3.34
C VAL A 38 3.07 -0.14 -3.87
N HIS A 39 1.98 0.41 -3.36
CA HIS A 39 1.51 1.74 -3.74
C HIS A 39 0.88 2.46 -2.55
N THR A 40 0.94 3.79 -2.59
CA THR A 40 0.31 4.68 -1.62
C THR A 40 -0.62 5.65 -2.34
N VAL A 41 -1.83 5.79 -1.82
CA VAL A 41 -2.82 6.76 -2.29
C VAL A 41 -2.93 7.89 -1.28
N TYR A 42 -2.85 9.12 -1.77
CA TYR A 42 -3.08 10.33 -0.98
C TYR A 42 -4.48 10.88 -1.28
N GLY A 43 -5.27 11.11 -0.25
CA GLY A 43 -6.60 11.69 -0.38
C GLY A 43 -6.85 12.77 0.67
N GLY A 44 -7.37 13.93 0.24
CA GLY A 44 -7.57 15.09 1.12
C GLY A 44 -8.43 14.74 2.35
N ALA A 45 -8.00 15.19 3.52
CA ALA A 45 -8.64 14.90 4.80
C ALA A 45 -10.12 15.33 4.86
N HIS A 46 -10.49 16.39 4.11
CA HIS A 46 -11.85 16.92 4.05
C HIS A 46 -12.86 15.99 3.35
N ILE A 47 -12.39 15.03 2.58
CA ILE A 47 -13.24 14.06 1.84
C ILE A 47 -13.03 12.61 2.27
N PHE A 48 -12.12 12.38 3.23
CA PHE A 48 -11.84 11.03 3.70
C PHE A 48 -13.05 10.44 4.44
N GLN A 49 -13.34 9.18 4.16
CA GLN A 49 -14.35 8.36 4.84
C GLN A 49 -13.82 6.95 5.06
N SER A 50 -14.33 6.25 6.06
CA SER A 50 -13.98 4.85 6.35
C SER A 50 -14.09 3.91 5.15
N GLY A 51 -15.03 4.18 4.24
CA GLY A 51 -15.25 3.42 3.01
C GLY A 51 -14.52 3.92 1.77
N SER A 52 -13.60 4.91 1.87
CA SER A 52 -12.95 5.52 0.71
C SER A 52 -12.21 4.50 -0.17
N ALA A 53 -11.41 3.62 0.42
CA ALA A 53 -10.67 2.59 -0.31
C ALA A 53 -11.63 1.62 -1.05
N LYS A 54 -12.71 1.21 -0.41
CA LYS A 54 -13.73 0.33 -1.02
C LYS A 54 -14.45 1.00 -2.20
N LYS A 55 -14.78 2.29 -2.07
CA LYS A 55 -15.39 3.07 -3.17
C LYS A 55 -14.45 3.15 -4.37
N MET A 56 -13.15 3.38 -4.14
CA MET A 56 -12.14 3.38 -5.19
C MET A 56 -12.05 2.03 -5.90
N GLY A 57 -12.01 0.93 -5.14
CA GLY A 57 -12.01 -0.42 -5.69
C GLY A 57 -13.25 -0.73 -6.52
N THR A 58 -14.43 -0.34 -6.05
CA THR A 58 -15.68 -0.51 -6.80
C THR A 58 -15.65 0.27 -8.11
N ALA A 59 -15.18 1.51 -8.10
CA ALA A 59 -15.05 2.32 -9.32
C ALA A 59 -14.06 1.69 -10.30
N ALA A 60 -12.88 1.27 -9.82
CA ALA A 60 -11.87 0.62 -10.64
C ALA A 60 -12.38 -0.71 -11.25
N LEU A 61 -13.10 -1.52 -10.46
CA LEU A 61 -13.70 -2.77 -10.94
C LEU A 61 -14.76 -2.52 -12.02
N ASN A 62 -15.59 -1.49 -11.86
CA ASN A 62 -16.58 -1.11 -12.87
C ASN A 62 -15.90 -0.65 -14.16
N HIS A 63 -14.83 0.14 -14.08
CA HIS A 63 -14.06 0.56 -15.25
C HIS A 63 -13.38 -0.64 -15.91
N LEU A 64 -12.76 -1.53 -15.14
CA LEU A 64 -12.15 -2.74 -15.69
C LEU A 64 -13.16 -3.56 -16.47
N LYS A 65 -14.35 -3.83 -15.92
CA LYS A 65 -15.42 -4.56 -16.59
C LYS A 65 -15.98 -3.87 -17.83
N ALA A 66 -15.97 -2.53 -17.85
CA ALA A 66 -16.46 -1.75 -18.98
C ALA A 66 -15.46 -1.70 -20.15
N TYR A 67 -14.16 -1.61 -19.86
CA TYR A 67 -13.12 -1.38 -20.88
C TYR A 67 -12.26 -2.61 -21.20
N ALA A 68 -12.20 -3.57 -20.29
CA ALA A 68 -11.53 -4.85 -20.49
C ALA A 68 -12.39 -5.98 -19.85
N PRO A 69 -13.52 -6.34 -20.48
CA PRO A 69 -14.50 -7.26 -19.92
C PRO A 69 -13.98 -8.70 -19.77
N ASN A 70 -12.89 -9.04 -20.42
CA ASN A 70 -12.24 -10.35 -20.37
C ASN A 70 -10.71 -10.19 -20.35
N PHE A 71 -10.02 -11.29 -20.05
CA PHE A 71 -8.57 -11.30 -19.90
C PHE A 71 -7.81 -11.01 -21.21
N VAL A 72 -8.41 -11.27 -22.37
CA VAL A 72 -7.78 -11.01 -23.68
C VAL A 72 -7.78 -9.51 -23.99
N ASP A 73 -8.90 -8.82 -23.79
CA ASP A 73 -8.98 -7.36 -23.93
C ASP A 73 -8.05 -6.67 -22.96
N PHE A 74 -7.95 -7.18 -21.73
CA PHE A 74 -7.03 -6.70 -20.71
C PHE A 74 -5.57 -6.91 -21.13
N ALA A 75 -5.23 -8.09 -21.62
CA ALA A 75 -3.87 -8.40 -22.06
C ALA A 75 -3.43 -7.53 -23.22
N LYS A 76 -4.32 -7.28 -24.19
CA LYS A 76 -4.07 -6.38 -25.33
C LYS A 76 -3.89 -4.93 -24.88
N ALA A 77 -4.77 -4.43 -23.99
CA ALA A 77 -4.71 -3.07 -23.51
C ALA A 77 -3.41 -2.75 -22.76
N LEU A 78 -2.84 -3.75 -22.08
CA LEU A 78 -1.59 -3.63 -21.30
C LEU A 78 -0.36 -4.16 -22.05
N GLU A 79 -0.52 -4.63 -23.30
CA GLU A 79 0.56 -5.21 -24.09
C GLU A 79 1.31 -6.33 -23.33
N LEU A 80 0.56 -7.19 -22.62
CA LEU A 80 1.17 -8.29 -21.88
C LEU A 80 1.90 -9.22 -22.83
N LYS A 81 3.04 -9.77 -22.38
CA LYS A 81 3.89 -10.62 -23.20
C LYS A 81 3.11 -11.76 -23.85
N GLY A 82 3.14 -11.84 -25.16
CA GLY A 82 2.48 -12.86 -25.96
C GLY A 82 1.00 -12.64 -26.22
N HIS A 83 0.46 -11.45 -25.86
CA HIS A 83 -0.95 -11.12 -26.10
C HIS A 83 -1.39 -11.26 -27.55
N GLU A 84 -0.48 -11.06 -28.50
CA GLU A 84 -0.69 -11.21 -29.96
C GLU A 84 -0.99 -12.65 -30.40
N HIS A 85 -0.68 -13.63 -29.56
CA HIS A 85 -0.91 -15.06 -29.82
C HIS A 85 -2.17 -15.61 -29.15
N ILE A 86 -2.90 -14.78 -28.41
CA ILE A 86 -4.16 -15.19 -27.73
C ILE A 86 -5.31 -14.99 -28.70
N PRO A 87 -6.20 -15.99 -28.89
CA PRO A 87 -7.39 -15.85 -29.72
C PRO A 87 -8.29 -14.70 -29.26
N ASP A 88 -8.80 -13.89 -30.20
CA ASP A 88 -9.60 -12.69 -29.90
C ASP A 88 -11.05 -12.78 -30.41
N SER A 89 -11.43 -13.89 -31.04
CA SER A 89 -12.82 -14.15 -31.38
C SER A 89 -13.61 -14.50 -30.10
N LYS A 90 -14.91 -14.15 -30.08
CA LYS A 90 -15.78 -14.45 -28.93
C LYS A 90 -15.78 -15.93 -28.57
N GLU A 91 -15.87 -16.80 -29.60
CA GLU A 91 -15.85 -18.25 -29.44
C GLU A 91 -14.49 -18.72 -28.92
N GLY A 92 -13.38 -18.15 -29.41
CA GLY A 92 -12.04 -18.48 -28.98
C GLY A 92 -11.79 -18.10 -27.52
N ILE A 93 -12.22 -16.91 -27.12
CA ILE A 93 -12.13 -16.43 -25.72
C ILE A 93 -12.94 -17.35 -24.81
N SER A 94 -14.22 -17.63 -25.12
CA SER A 94 -15.07 -18.46 -24.29
C SER A 94 -14.52 -19.90 -24.16
N THR A 95 -14.04 -20.47 -25.26
CA THR A 95 -13.42 -21.80 -25.24
C THR A 95 -12.19 -21.83 -24.35
N LEU A 96 -11.37 -20.79 -24.42
CA LEU A 96 -10.14 -20.69 -23.64
C LEU A 96 -10.42 -20.45 -22.15
N GLU A 97 -11.44 -19.65 -21.81
CA GLU A 97 -11.91 -19.48 -20.43
C GLU A 97 -12.40 -20.81 -19.84
N ASP A 98 -13.22 -21.56 -20.57
CA ASP A 98 -13.68 -22.89 -20.16
C ASP A 98 -12.51 -23.88 -19.93
N GLN A 99 -11.47 -23.82 -20.77
CA GLN A 99 -10.28 -24.66 -20.62
C GLN A 99 -9.45 -24.26 -19.40
N LEU A 100 -9.26 -22.95 -19.18
CA LEU A 100 -8.53 -22.40 -18.03
C LEU A 100 -9.24 -22.70 -16.70
N GLU A 101 -10.57 -22.73 -16.67
CA GLU A 101 -11.32 -23.11 -15.49
C GLU A 101 -11.25 -24.61 -15.20
N LYS A 102 -11.23 -25.47 -16.24
CA LYS A 102 -11.22 -26.93 -16.08
C LYS A 102 -9.86 -27.52 -15.84
N ASP A 103 -8.83 -27.07 -16.58
CA ASP A 103 -7.46 -27.59 -16.52
C ASP A 103 -6.47 -26.47 -16.85
N PRO A 104 -6.18 -25.59 -15.89
CA PRO A 104 -5.23 -24.49 -16.08
C PRO A 104 -3.82 -24.98 -16.42
N ASP A 105 -3.39 -26.15 -15.91
CA ASP A 105 -2.07 -26.71 -16.15
C ASP A 105 -1.89 -27.17 -17.61
N ALA A 106 -2.94 -27.71 -18.22
CA ALA A 106 -2.92 -28.05 -19.65
C ALA A 106 -2.81 -26.80 -20.52
N VAL A 107 -3.52 -25.72 -20.17
CA VAL A 107 -3.44 -24.44 -20.90
C VAL A 107 -2.07 -23.80 -20.70
N GLN A 108 -1.51 -23.86 -19.50
CA GLN A 108 -0.15 -23.35 -19.26
C GLN A 108 0.90 -24.00 -20.18
N LYS A 109 0.77 -25.30 -20.43
CA LYS A 109 1.70 -26.04 -21.32
C LYS A 109 1.47 -25.76 -22.80
N SER A 110 0.22 -25.50 -23.21
CA SER A 110 -0.13 -25.29 -24.63
C SER A 110 -0.11 -23.82 -25.03
N SER A 111 -0.40 -22.90 -24.12
CA SER A 111 -0.41 -21.44 -24.31
C SER A 111 -0.05 -20.72 -23.02
N GLU A 112 1.25 -20.58 -22.76
CA GLU A 112 1.78 -19.84 -21.58
C GLU A 112 1.25 -18.41 -21.53
N ALA A 113 1.14 -17.75 -22.70
CA ALA A 113 0.64 -16.38 -22.79
C ALA A 113 -0.81 -16.24 -22.31
N ALA A 114 -1.69 -17.16 -22.72
CA ALA A 114 -3.09 -17.17 -22.30
C ALA A 114 -3.22 -17.43 -20.78
N PHE A 115 -2.49 -18.42 -20.28
CA PHE A 115 -2.46 -18.74 -18.85
C PHE A 115 -1.96 -17.53 -18.02
N PHE A 116 -0.89 -16.90 -18.47
CA PHE A 116 -0.33 -15.70 -17.79
C PHE A 116 -1.34 -14.56 -17.79
N ALA A 117 -1.92 -14.21 -18.94
CA ALA A 117 -2.89 -13.14 -19.07
C ALA A 117 -4.14 -13.37 -18.20
N TYR A 118 -4.68 -14.58 -18.22
CA TYR A 118 -5.81 -14.98 -17.39
C TYR A 118 -5.47 -14.88 -15.90
N THR A 119 -4.32 -15.42 -15.48
CA THR A 119 -3.89 -15.38 -14.08
C THR A 119 -3.74 -13.94 -13.57
N VAL A 120 -3.13 -13.07 -14.38
CA VAL A 120 -2.99 -11.65 -14.00
C VAL A 120 -4.35 -10.98 -13.90
N TYR A 121 -5.23 -11.20 -14.88
CA TYR A 121 -6.58 -10.63 -14.88
C TYR A 121 -7.39 -11.05 -13.66
N GLN A 122 -7.40 -12.34 -13.32
CA GLN A 122 -8.10 -12.85 -12.12
C GLN A 122 -7.54 -12.25 -10.83
N ARG A 123 -6.21 -12.16 -10.71
CA ARG A 123 -5.57 -11.52 -9.55
C ARG A 123 -5.91 -10.04 -9.44
N VAL A 124 -6.04 -9.32 -10.55
CA VAL A 124 -6.48 -7.92 -10.54
C VAL A 124 -7.93 -7.82 -10.08
N LEU A 125 -8.84 -8.66 -10.59
CA LEU A 125 -10.23 -8.70 -10.14
C LEU A 125 -10.33 -8.96 -8.63
N GLU A 126 -9.63 -9.97 -8.13
CA GLU A 126 -9.59 -10.29 -6.69
C GLU A 126 -9.02 -9.12 -5.87
N LYS A 127 -7.93 -8.51 -6.34
CA LYS A 127 -7.28 -7.39 -5.67
C LYS A 127 -8.22 -6.19 -5.55
N LEU A 128 -8.94 -5.84 -6.62
CA LEU A 128 -9.89 -4.73 -6.63
C LEU A 128 -11.09 -4.94 -5.71
N VAL A 129 -11.46 -6.19 -5.44
CA VAL A 129 -12.53 -6.52 -4.49
C VAL A 129 -12.02 -6.53 -3.05
N ARG A 130 -10.88 -7.19 -2.82
CA ARG A 130 -10.39 -7.47 -1.47
C ARG A 130 -9.58 -6.32 -0.88
N GLU A 131 -8.68 -5.76 -1.66
CA GLU A 131 -7.68 -4.80 -1.19
C GLU A 131 -7.27 -3.84 -2.32
N PRO A 132 -8.20 -2.99 -2.77
CA PRO A 132 -7.97 -2.10 -3.91
C PRO A 132 -6.91 -1.03 -3.64
N VAL A 133 -6.73 -0.67 -2.38
CA VAL A 133 -5.73 0.29 -1.89
C VAL A 133 -4.91 -0.41 -0.80
N GLU A 134 -3.59 -0.40 -0.94
CA GLU A 134 -2.71 -1.01 0.06
C GLU A 134 -2.35 -0.04 1.17
N ASP A 135 -2.08 1.21 0.83
CA ASP A 135 -1.74 2.27 1.76
C ASP A 135 -2.50 3.55 1.42
N PHE A 136 -3.19 4.11 2.41
CA PHE A 136 -3.92 5.36 2.27
C PHE A 136 -3.37 6.42 3.22
N ARG A 137 -2.93 7.55 2.69
CA ARG A 137 -2.51 8.73 3.46
C ARG A 137 -3.61 9.78 3.44
N ILE A 138 -4.22 10.01 4.59
CA ILE A 138 -5.16 11.11 4.80
C ILE A 138 -4.36 12.41 4.78
N ASP A 139 -4.58 13.20 3.75
CA ASP A 139 -3.70 14.29 3.39
C ASP A 139 -4.18 15.63 3.94
N PHE A 140 -3.38 16.26 4.78
CA PHE A 140 -3.57 17.63 5.29
C PHE A 140 -2.66 18.66 4.61
N GLU A 141 -1.92 18.26 3.57
CA GLU A 141 -1.01 19.11 2.81
C GLU A 141 -1.54 19.38 1.40
N ASP A 142 -0.90 18.87 0.35
CA ASP A 142 -1.22 19.21 -1.04
C ASP A 142 -2.64 18.83 -1.45
N GLY A 143 -3.10 17.65 -1.08
CA GLY A 143 -4.45 17.17 -1.40
C GLY A 143 -5.55 17.82 -0.56
N TYR A 144 -5.18 18.59 0.45
CA TYR A 144 -6.10 19.31 1.31
C TYR A 144 -6.25 20.78 0.93
N GLY A 145 -5.15 21.42 0.52
CA GLY A 145 -5.08 22.82 0.16
C GLY A 145 -5.07 23.77 1.37
N ASN A 146 -5.11 25.06 1.08
CA ASN A 146 -5.12 26.10 2.12
C ASN A 146 -6.53 26.31 2.67
N ARG A 147 -6.69 26.08 3.97
CA ARG A 147 -7.97 26.25 4.71
C ARG A 147 -7.72 26.99 6.02
N PRO A 148 -8.75 27.66 6.57
CA PRO A 148 -8.65 28.25 7.90
C PRO A 148 -8.33 27.19 8.96
N ASP A 149 -7.52 27.56 9.97
CA ASP A 149 -7.10 26.67 11.06
C ASP A 149 -8.27 25.95 11.74
N LYS A 150 -9.36 26.66 11.95
CA LYS A 150 -10.58 26.09 12.57
C LYS A 150 -11.22 24.99 11.71
N GLU A 151 -11.17 25.13 10.40
CA GLU A 151 -11.68 24.12 9.46
C GLU A 151 -10.78 22.90 9.46
N GLU A 152 -9.47 23.09 9.47
CA GLU A 152 -8.51 22.01 9.57
C GLU A 152 -8.62 21.25 10.89
N ASP A 153 -8.83 21.95 12.01
CA ASP A 153 -9.10 21.33 13.31
C ASP A 153 -10.33 20.39 13.24
N MET A 154 -11.42 20.86 12.63
CA MET A 154 -12.63 20.03 12.46
C MET A 154 -12.37 18.81 11.58
N HIS A 155 -11.62 18.97 10.49
CA HIS A 155 -11.30 17.85 9.62
C HIS A 155 -10.33 16.85 10.27
N ALA A 156 -9.40 17.31 11.12
CA ALA A 156 -8.54 16.41 11.88
C ALA A 156 -9.36 15.49 12.80
N VAL A 157 -10.33 16.04 13.50
CA VAL A 157 -11.24 15.27 14.37
C VAL A 157 -12.15 14.36 13.55
N SER A 158 -12.75 14.87 12.47
CA SER A 158 -13.65 14.09 11.61
C SER A 158 -12.92 12.92 10.92
N ALA A 159 -11.70 13.14 10.41
CA ALA A 159 -10.90 12.09 9.82
C ALA A 159 -10.52 11.01 10.85
N ALA A 160 -10.19 11.40 12.08
CA ALA A 160 -9.94 10.45 13.17
C ALA A 160 -11.18 9.60 13.50
N ASP A 161 -12.37 10.23 13.48
CA ASP A 161 -13.65 9.53 13.69
C ASP A 161 -13.91 8.50 12.59
N GLU A 162 -13.65 8.85 11.33
CA GLU A 162 -13.78 7.92 10.20
C GLU A 162 -12.75 6.78 10.26
N VAL A 163 -11.52 7.03 10.72
CA VAL A 163 -10.54 5.97 10.97
C VAL A 163 -11.02 5.03 12.06
N ALA A 164 -11.48 5.56 13.21
CA ALA A 164 -12.01 4.74 14.30
C ALA A 164 -13.18 3.87 13.84
N LYS A 165 -14.10 4.45 13.05
CA LYS A 165 -15.22 3.74 12.43
C LYS A 165 -14.71 2.63 11.51
N GLY A 166 -13.74 2.91 10.65
CA GLY A 166 -13.16 1.95 9.72
C GLY A 166 -12.45 0.78 10.42
N MET A 167 -11.85 1.01 11.59
CA MET A 167 -11.30 -0.05 12.44
C MET A 167 -12.39 -1.02 12.92
N ILE A 168 -13.55 -0.51 13.31
CA ILE A 168 -14.69 -1.33 13.76
C ILE A 168 -15.29 -2.10 12.58
N GLU A 169 -15.42 -1.45 11.43
CA GLU A 169 -16.05 -2.01 10.22
C GLU A 169 -15.11 -2.92 9.40
N ASN A 170 -13.82 -3.01 9.76
CA ASN A 170 -12.77 -3.66 8.95
C ASN A 170 -12.77 -3.17 7.50
N SER A 171 -12.90 -1.85 7.30
CA SER A 171 -13.01 -1.20 5.99
C SER A 171 -11.76 -0.41 5.58
N LEU A 172 -10.79 -0.30 6.49
CA LEU A 172 -9.53 0.38 6.21
C LEU A 172 -8.60 -0.47 5.35
N PRO A 173 -7.73 0.15 4.56
CA PRO A 173 -6.63 -0.56 3.92
C PRO A 173 -5.62 -1.07 4.96
N PRO A 174 -4.79 -2.08 4.61
CA PRO A 174 -3.82 -2.67 5.54
C PRO A 174 -2.78 -1.68 6.08
N PHE A 175 -2.48 -0.63 5.33
CA PHE A 175 -1.64 0.49 5.76
C PHE A 175 -2.44 1.77 5.66
N ILE A 176 -2.43 2.55 6.72
CA ILE A 176 -3.11 3.85 6.76
C ILE A 176 -2.31 4.84 7.59
N GLY A 177 -2.43 6.10 7.26
CA GLY A 177 -1.79 7.14 8.04
C GLY A 177 -2.26 8.53 7.65
N ILE A 178 -1.57 9.53 8.16
CA ILE A 178 -1.80 10.92 7.81
C ILE A 178 -0.53 11.56 7.24
N ARG A 179 -0.71 12.46 6.30
CA ARG A 179 0.31 13.41 5.88
C ARG A 179 -0.02 14.78 6.48
N ILE A 180 0.82 15.24 7.38
CA ILE A 180 0.71 16.59 7.97
C ILE A 180 1.46 17.61 7.10
N LYS A 181 1.21 18.89 7.33
CA LYS A 181 2.02 19.95 6.72
C LYS A 181 3.47 19.86 7.18
N PRO A 182 4.44 20.39 6.41
CA PRO A 182 5.84 20.38 6.77
C PRO A 182 6.12 21.05 8.14
N LEU A 183 7.14 20.56 8.84
CA LEU A 183 7.59 21.13 10.12
C LEU A 183 8.53 22.33 9.91
N THR A 184 8.26 23.16 8.90
CA THR A 184 8.94 24.42 8.67
C THR A 184 8.58 25.45 9.75
N GLU A 185 9.36 26.52 9.88
CA GLU A 185 9.10 27.57 10.87
C GLU A 185 7.69 28.19 10.72
N GLU A 186 7.19 28.30 9.48
CA GLU A 186 5.88 28.88 9.17
C GLU A 186 4.72 27.93 9.50
N GLN A 187 4.91 26.62 9.37
CA GLN A 187 3.83 25.63 9.42
C GLN A 187 3.87 24.68 10.62
N LYS A 188 5.00 24.59 11.32
CA LYS A 188 5.19 23.60 12.41
C LYS A 188 4.10 23.62 13.47
N ASN A 189 3.67 24.81 13.90
CA ASN A 189 2.62 24.92 14.92
C ASN A 189 1.29 24.36 14.43
N ARG A 190 0.94 24.60 13.17
CA ARG A 190 -0.24 24.05 12.54
C ARG A 190 -0.14 22.54 12.40
N SER A 191 1.00 22.04 11.94
CA SER A 191 1.28 20.61 11.74
C SER A 191 1.20 19.82 13.04
N ILE A 192 1.83 20.31 14.10
CA ILE A 192 1.80 19.70 15.44
C ILE A 192 0.35 19.68 15.99
N ARG A 193 -0.41 20.78 15.80
CA ARG A 193 -1.79 20.83 16.25
C ARG A 193 -2.68 19.86 15.49
N THR A 194 -2.54 19.73 14.18
CA THR A 194 -3.29 18.78 13.37
C THR A 194 -3.00 17.35 13.81
N LEU A 195 -1.72 17.02 14.01
CA LEU A 195 -1.30 15.71 14.51
C LEU A 195 -1.88 15.41 15.89
N ASP A 196 -1.77 16.35 16.82
CA ASP A 196 -2.28 16.19 18.19
C ASP A 196 -3.79 15.97 18.20
N LEU A 197 -4.56 16.78 17.48
CA LEU A 197 -6.01 16.66 17.39
C LEU A 197 -6.44 15.32 16.79
N PHE A 198 -5.76 14.90 15.71
CA PHE A 198 -6.06 13.63 15.06
C PHE A 198 -5.76 12.44 15.99
N ILE A 199 -4.54 12.36 16.52
CA ILE A 199 -4.12 11.23 17.37
C ILE A 199 -4.95 11.17 18.66
N THR A 200 -5.12 12.30 19.34
CA THR A 200 -5.91 12.37 20.60
C THR A 200 -7.35 11.95 20.36
N SER A 201 -7.97 12.40 19.26
CA SER A 201 -9.35 12.03 18.92
C SER A 201 -9.46 10.53 18.59
N LEU A 202 -8.53 10.01 17.79
CA LEU A 202 -8.50 8.60 17.44
C LEU A 202 -8.33 7.70 18.66
N LEU A 203 -7.31 7.95 19.49
CA LEU A 203 -7.04 7.14 20.70
C LEU A 203 -8.21 7.17 21.68
N LYS A 204 -8.89 8.31 21.82
CA LYS A 204 -10.08 8.41 22.67
C LYS A 204 -11.22 7.52 22.17
N LYS A 205 -11.40 7.38 20.87
CA LYS A 205 -12.47 6.57 20.26
C LYS A 205 -12.15 5.07 20.18
N THR A 206 -10.87 4.74 20.10
CA THR A 206 -10.39 3.37 19.96
C THR A 206 -9.87 2.74 21.25
N THR A 207 -10.13 3.41 22.39
CA THR A 207 -9.61 2.96 23.70
C THR A 207 -8.08 2.77 23.72
N GLY A 208 -7.36 3.73 23.13
CA GLY A 208 -5.91 3.79 23.13
C GLY A 208 -5.22 3.00 22.03
N LYS A 209 -5.94 2.57 20.98
CA LYS A 209 -5.37 1.77 19.88
C LYS A 209 -5.24 2.59 18.61
N LEU A 210 -4.13 2.42 17.91
CA LEU A 210 -3.95 2.85 16.52
C LEU A 210 -4.19 1.67 15.58
N PRO A 211 -4.45 1.91 14.27
CA PRO A 211 -4.36 0.86 13.26
C PRO A 211 -2.97 0.20 13.26
N ASP A 212 -2.88 -1.09 12.94
CA ASP A 212 -1.64 -1.87 13.06
C ASP A 212 -0.45 -1.27 12.29
N ASN A 213 -0.69 -0.75 11.10
CA ASN A 213 0.34 -0.15 10.25
C ASN A 213 0.07 1.36 10.06
N PHE A 214 -0.10 2.07 11.18
CA PHE A 214 -0.33 3.51 11.14
C PHE A 214 0.98 4.28 10.95
N VAL A 215 0.98 5.21 9.98
CA VAL A 215 2.17 6.01 9.64
C VAL A 215 1.83 7.51 9.61
N VAL A 216 2.77 8.33 10.04
CA VAL A 216 2.75 9.80 9.90
C VAL A 216 3.86 10.20 8.93
N THR A 217 3.53 10.98 7.91
CA THR A 217 4.47 11.52 6.92
C THR A 217 4.38 13.02 6.84
#